data_f45aba59036a5d1a67625dff89977286
#
_entry.id   f45aba59036a5d1a67625dff89977286
#
_cell.length_a   1.000
_cell.length_b   1.000
_cell.length_c   1.000
_cell.angle_alpha   90.00
_cell.angle_beta   90.00
_cell.angle_gamma   90.00
#
_symmetry.space_group_name_H-M   'P 1'
#
loop_
_entity.id
_entity.type
_entity.pdbx_description
1 polymer ?
#
loop_
_entity_poly.entity_id
_entity_poly.type
_entity_poly.pdbx_seq_one_letter_code
_entity_poly.pdbx_strand_id
1 'polypeptide(L)'
;IDITKVSETTNSSSESTTKIGTTDSINNIGTSGNDTIEVNKELVMNDKIDLKDGNDTLILNKNINQVTIDLGNGNDKVVINGQVNGTNNIHLGNGDDVIVINNIVTNNTHINGGNGKDTLFLSGNKSDYNFNWQTNNNGMIEGSITDKKGGGTIQYNQMETIVFGDGSYIGQKPQEEAPQTIFKVDISAALTDTDGSEKLSDVTLKNIPEGSKLFGADKQEILANSDGSYTVKVD
;
A
#
# COMPACT_ATOMS: atom_id res chain seq x y z
N ILE A 1 -15.11 -21.96 9.07
CA ILE A 1 -15.94 -20.73 9.01
C ILE A 1 -15.43 -19.93 7.84
N ASP A 2 -16.24 -19.82 6.80
CA ASP A 2 -15.92 -19.06 5.61
C ASP A 2 -16.20 -17.56 5.90
N ILE A 3 -15.17 -16.75 6.08
CA ILE A 3 -15.27 -15.31 6.35
C ILE A 3 -15.36 -14.51 5.02
N THR A 4 -15.74 -15.14 3.93
CA THR A 4 -15.77 -14.53 2.59
C THR A 4 -17.07 -13.79 2.25
N LYS A 5 -17.95 -13.48 3.20
CA LYS A 5 -19.13 -12.66 2.94
C LYS A 5 -19.16 -11.39 3.76
N VAL A 6 -18.42 -10.37 3.32
CA VAL A 6 -18.80 -8.99 3.61
C VAL A 6 -19.79 -8.57 2.51
N SER A 7 -21.05 -8.45 2.88
CA SER A 7 -22.10 -7.90 2.02
C SER A 7 -21.83 -6.41 1.85
N GLU A 8 -21.50 -5.99 0.64
CA GLU A 8 -21.42 -4.59 0.26
C GLU A 8 -22.82 -3.97 0.26
N THR A 9 -23.02 -2.96 1.12
CA THR A 9 -24.18 -2.09 1.00
C THR A 9 -23.83 -1.02 -0.05
N THR A 10 -24.41 -1.18 -1.22
CA THR A 10 -24.26 -0.27 -2.36
C THR A 10 -24.83 1.10 -2.03
N ASN A 11 -23.97 2.12 -1.89
CA ASN A 11 -24.30 3.48 -2.25
C ASN A 11 -23.67 3.74 -3.62
N SER A 12 -24.49 4.15 -4.58
CA SER A 12 -24.19 4.29 -5.98
C SER A 12 -23.24 5.45 -6.28
N SER A 13 -21.97 5.20 -6.18
CA SER A 13 -20.92 5.68 -7.06
C SER A 13 -20.20 4.40 -7.48
N SER A 14 -20.04 4.15 -8.76
CA SER A 14 -19.53 2.89 -9.27
C SER A 14 -18.06 2.71 -8.90
N GLU A 15 -17.78 2.20 -7.71
CA GLU A 15 -16.48 1.67 -7.37
C GLU A 15 -16.32 0.36 -8.13
N SER A 16 -15.45 0.35 -9.11
CA SER A 16 -15.10 -0.89 -9.81
C SER A 16 -13.86 -1.50 -9.18
N THR A 17 -13.95 -2.73 -8.71
CA THR A 17 -12.76 -3.48 -8.29
C THR A 17 -12.32 -4.39 -9.43
N THR A 18 -11.17 -4.10 -10.02
CA THR A 18 -10.58 -4.88 -11.12
C THR A 18 -9.37 -5.65 -10.62
N LYS A 19 -9.37 -6.98 -10.79
CA LYS A 19 -8.20 -7.82 -10.50
C LYS A 19 -7.52 -8.22 -11.79
N ILE A 20 -6.24 -7.86 -11.93
CA ILE A 20 -5.40 -8.19 -13.08
C ILE A 20 -4.57 -9.42 -12.76
N GLY A 21 -4.84 -10.52 -13.43
CA GLY A 21 -4.10 -11.77 -13.34
C GLY A 21 -2.87 -11.79 -14.26
N THR A 22 -2.18 -12.93 -14.29
CA THR A 22 -0.91 -13.10 -15.00
C THR A 22 -1.00 -12.93 -16.53
N THR A 23 -2.16 -13.17 -17.11
CA THR A 23 -2.39 -13.12 -18.57
C THR A 23 -3.13 -11.88 -19.03
N ASP A 24 -3.62 -11.05 -18.12
CA ASP A 24 -4.47 -9.91 -18.45
C ASP A 24 -3.64 -8.72 -18.96
N SER A 25 -4.25 -7.91 -19.82
CA SER A 25 -3.67 -6.63 -20.25
C SER A 25 -3.79 -5.60 -19.12
N ILE A 26 -2.79 -4.74 -19.00
CA ILE A 26 -2.82 -3.59 -18.09
C ILE A 26 -3.10 -2.27 -18.81
N ASN A 27 -3.32 -2.31 -20.12
CA ASN A 27 -3.57 -1.11 -20.88
C ASN A 27 -5.03 -0.66 -20.70
N ASN A 28 -5.22 0.64 -20.43
CA ASN A 28 -6.54 1.26 -20.25
C ASN A 28 -7.39 0.63 -19.12
N ILE A 29 -6.78 0.36 -17.99
CA ILE A 29 -7.47 -0.21 -16.81
C ILE A 29 -8.18 0.83 -15.96
N GLY A 30 -7.79 2.11 -16.04
CA GLY A 30 -8.45 3.21 -15.34
C GLY A 30 -9.67 3.74 -16.10
N THR A 31 -10.65 4.22 -15.35
CA THR A 31 -11.87 4.88 -15.82
C THR A 31 -11.86 6.37 -15.45
N SER A 32 -12.96 7.07 -15.51
CA SER A 32 -13.12 8.43 -14.98
C SER A 32 -13.85 8.47 -13.64
N GLY A 33 -13.89 7.37 -12.93
CA GLY A 33 -14.50 7.25 -11.61
C GLY A 33 -13.56 6.52 -10.67
N ASN A 34 -13.86 6.47 -9.40
CA ASN A 34 -13.03 5.83 -8.40
C ASN A 34 -12.81 4.35 -8.71
N ASP A 35 -11.58 3.98 -9.01
CA ASP A 35 -11.20 2.62 -9.34
C ASP A 35 -10.40 1.97 -8.19
N THR A 36 -10.61 0.68 -7.98
CA THR A 36 -9.74 -0.14 -7.15
C THR A 36 -9.14 -1.25 -8.01
N ILE A 37 -7.84 -1.19 -8.25
CA ILE A 37 -7.13 -2.08 -9.16
C ILE A 37 -6.07 -2.86 -8.41
N GLU A 38 -6.17 -4.19 -8.45
CA GLU A 38 -5.22 -5.12 -7.86
C GLU A 38 -4.47 -5.88 -8.95
N VAL A 39 -3.16 -5.67 -9.07
CA VAL A 39 -2.31 -6.31 -10.07
C VAL A 39 -1.50 -7.44 -9.43
N ASN A 40 -1.76 -8.67 -9.87
CA ASN A 40 -1.14 -9.89 -9.36
C ASN A 40 -0.09 -10.50 -10.31
N LYS A 41 0.39 -9.72 -11.26
CA LYS A 41 1.50 -10.08 -12.16
C LYS A 41 2.68 -9.12 -12.02
N GLU A 42 3.85 -9.56 -12.43
CA GLU A 42 5.00 -8.66 -12.59
C GLU A 42 4.73 -7.63 -13.69
N LEU A 43 5.08 -6.39 -13.42
CA LEU A 43 5.10 -5.33 -14.42
C LEU A 43 6.51 -5.16 -14.94
N VAL A 44 6.63 -5.13 -16.27
CA VAL A 44 7.90 -5.14 -16.97
C VAL A 44 8.05 -3.95 -17.91
N MET A 45 9.21 -3.81 -18.50
CA MET A 45 9.56 -2.70 -19.39
C MET A 45 8.46 -2.37 -20.41
N ASN A 46 8.10 -1.10 -20.46
CA ASN A 46 7.02 -0.49 -21.26
C ASN A 46 5.59 -0.76 -20.80
N ASP A 47 5.38 -1.47 -19.70
CA ASP A 47 4.06 -1.50 -19.08
C ASP A 47 3.69 -0.09 -18.61
N LYS A 48 2.46 0.32 -18.95
CA LYS A 48 1.92 1.62 -18.55
C LYS A 48 0.57 1.44 -17.86
N ILE A 49 0.43 2.04 -16.69
CA ILE A 49 -0.83 2.19 -15.96
C ILE A 49 -1.22 3.66 -16.02
N ASP A 50 -2.49 3.93 -16.33
CA ASP A 50 -3.08 5.26 -16.41
C ASP A 50 -4.48 5.15 -15.80
N LEU A 51 -4.69 5.77 -14.61
CA LEU A 51 -5.94 5.65 -13.86
C LEU A 51 -6.93 6.76 -14.20
N LYS A 52 -6.47 7.91 -14.70
CA LYS A 52 -7.26 9.05 -15.21
C LYS A 52 -7.83 9.95 -14.11
N ASP A 53 -9.18 10.06 -14.02
CA ASP A 53 -9.87 10.84 -13.00
C ASP A 53 -10.51 9.91 -11.99
N GLY A 54 -10.59 10.32 -10.75
CA GLY A 54 -11.21 9.55 -9.68
C GLY A 54 -10.32 9.52 -8.44
N ASN A 55 -10.84 9.07 -7.32
CA ASN A 55 -10.00 8.76 -6.17
C ASN A 55 -9.67 7.27 -6.25
N ASP A 56 -8.53 6.96 -6.82
CA ASP A 56 -8.18 5.62 -7.24
C ASP A 56 -7.30 4.89 -6.22
N THR A 57 -7.36 3.56 -6.24
CA THR A 57 -6.47 2.72 -5.46
C THR A 57 -5.82 1.66 -6.34
N LEU A 58 -4.49 1.70 -6.44
CA LEU A 58 -3.68 0.75 -7.18
C LEU A 58 -2.84 -0.11 -6.22
N ILE A 59 -2.98 -1.43 -6.31
CA ILE A 59 -2.23 -2.37 -5.49
C ILE A 59 -1.39 -3.28 -6.41
N LEU A 60 -0.06 -3.19 -6.28
CA LEU A 60 0.90 -3.95 -7.06
C LEU A 60 1.53 -5.05 -6.20
N ASN A 61 1.05 -6.28 -6.33
CA ASN A 61 1.45 -7.40 -5.47
C ASN A 61 2.73 -8.11 -5.92
N LYS A 62 3.26 -7.78 -7.11
CA LYS A 62 4.48 -8.34 -7.68
C LYS A 62 5.48 -7.25 -8.02
N ASN A 63 6.68 -7.66 -8.42
CA ASN A 63 7.74 -6.73 -8.75
C ASN A 63 7.35 -5.82 -9.92
N ILE A 64 7.87 -4.60 -9.88
CA ILE A 64 7.79 -3.65 -10.98
C ILE A 64 9.20 -3.39 -11.54
N ASN A 65 9.30 -3.24 -12.86
CA ASN A 65 10.57 -3.07 -13.53
C ASN A 65 10.42 -2.24 -14.81
N GLN A 66 10.92 -1.01 -14.81
CA GLN A 66 10.90 -0.07 -15.93
C GLN A 66 9.48 0.26 -16.41
N VAL A 67 8.61 0.60 -15.49
CA VAL A 67 7.20 0.90 -15.74
C VAL A 67 6.90 2.40 -15.62
N THR A 68 5.80 2.81 -16.25
CA THR A 68 5.22 4.15 -16.06
C THR A 68 3.86 3.99 -15.39
N ILE A 69 3.64 4.75 -14.31
CA ILE A 69 2.38 4.80 -13.58
C ILE A 69 1.95 6.25 -13.52
N ASP A 70 0.72 6.54 -13.93
CA ASP A 70 0.07 7.84 -13.88
C ASP A 70 -1.28 7.66 -13.18
N LEU A 71 -1.46 8.30 -12.03
CA LEU A 71 -2.68 8.15 -11.23
C LEU A 71 -3.77 9.13 -11.68
N GLY A 72 -3.37 10.35 -12.09
CA GLY A 72 -4.27 11.29 -12.76
C GLY A 72 -4.81 12.40 -11.87
N ASN A 73 -6.14 12.54 -11.79
CA ASN A 73 -6.79 13.56 -10.95
C ASN A 73 -7.60 12.89 -9.86
N GLY A 74 -7.44 13.32 -8.64
CA GLY A 74 -8.17 12.81 -7.49
C GLY A 74 -7.22 12.53 -6.34
N ASN A 75 -7.75 12.11 -5.21
CA ASN A 75 -6.90 11.72 -4.08
C ASN A 75 -6.61 10.22 -4.21
N ASP A 76 -5.45 9.92 -4.75
CA ASP A 76 -5.09 8.59 -5.18
C ASP A 76 -4.19 7.86 -4.20
N LYS A 77 -4.22 6.54 -4.28
CA LYS A 77 -3.35 5.68 -3.48
C LYS A 77 -2.71 4.60 -4.33
N VAL A 78 -1.38 4.48 -4.24
CA VAL A 78 -0.67 3.32 -4.79
C VAL A 78 0.09 2.57 -3.71
N VAL A 79 -0.02 1.24 -3.70
CA VAL A 79 0.68 0.35 -2.77
C VAL A 79 1.52 -0.63 -3.58
N ILE A 80 2.83 -0.60 -3.39
CA ILE A 80 3.78 -1.48 -4.06
C ILE A 80 4.32 -2.49 -3.05
N ASN A 81 3.84 -3.74 -3.14
CA ASN A 81 4.25 -4.85 -2.27
C ASN A 81 5.45 -5.62 -2.82
N GLY A 82 5.64 -5.61 -4.13
CA GLY A 82 6.80 -6.22 -4.79
C GLY A 82 8.05 -5.35 -4.74
N GLN A 83 9.18 -5.90 -5.17
CA GLN A 83 10.42 -5.13 -5.31
C GLN A 83 10.29 -4.08 -6.41
N VAL A 84 10.93 -2.94 -6.19
CA VAL A 84 10.99 -1.83 -7.16
C VAL A 84 12.31 -1.93 -7.91
N ASN A 85 12.27 -2.53 -9.10
CA ASN A 85 13.43 -2.78 -9.95
C ASN A 85 13.40 -1.90 -11.21
N GLY A 86 14.58 -1.67 -11.80
CA GLY A 86 14.68 -0.85 -13.00
C GLY A 86 14.33 0.63 -12.78
N THR A 87 14.35 1.40 -13.86
CA THR A 87 13.99 2.82 -13.79
C THR A 87 12.49 2.97 -13.99
N ASN A 88 11.76 3.29 -12.91
CA ASN A 88 10.33 3.50 -12.95
C ASN A 88 10.01 4.99 -12.94
N ASN A 89 8.90 5.39 -13.57
CA ASN A 89 8.37 6.74 -13.52
C ASN A 89 6.95 6.67 -12.93
N ILE A 90 6.74 7.33 -11.80
CA ILE A 90 5.47 7.34 -11.07
C ILE A 90 5.04 8.78 -10.90
N HIS A 91 3.90 9.13 -11.49
CA HIS A 91 3.24 10.43 -11.38
C HIS A 91 1.96 10.25 -10.57
N LEU A 92 1.87 10.96 -9.43
CA LEU A 92 0.69 10.88 -8.58
C LEU A 92 -0.42 11.78 -9.12
N GLY A 93 -0.09 13.01 -9.52
CA GLY A 93 -1.01 13.83 -10.31
C GLY A 93 -1.58 15.04 -9.59
N ASN A 94 -2.89 15.19 -9.57
CA ASN A 94 -3.56 16.27 -8.84
C ASN A 94 -4.41 15.68 -7.72
N GLY A 95 -4.19 16.15 -6.51
CA GLY A 95 -4.92 15.70 -5.34
C GLY A 95 -3.99 15.44 -4.17
N ASP A 96 -4.54 15.07 -3.05
CA ASP A 96 -3.74 14.68 -1.88
C ASP A 96 -3.45 13.17 -2.00
N ASP A 97 -2.27 12.84 -2.53
CA ASP A 97 -1.95 11.49 -2.98
C ASP A 97 -1.06 10.73 -2.00
N VAL A 98 -1.13 9.41 -2.07
CA VAL A 98 -0.35 8.53 -1.20
C VAL A 98 0.33 7.42 -2.01
N ILE A 99 1.65 7.32 -1.88
CA ILE A 99 2.40 6.16 -2.37
C ILE A 99 3.05 5.40 -1.22
N VAL A 100 2.88 4.09 -1.19
CA VAL A 100 3.45 3.17 -0.20
C VAL A 100 4.38 2.19 -0.88
N ILE A 101 5.64 2.13 -0.45
CA ILE A 101 6.63 1.16 -0.93
C ILE A 101 6.97 0.22 0.23
N ASN A 102 6.50 -1.02 0.14
CA ASN A 102 6.63 -2.04 1.19
C ASN A 102 7.86 -2.94 1.02
N ASN A 103 8.65 -2.75 -0.04
CA ASN A 103 9.78 -3.62 -0.33
C ASN A 103 11.02 -2.82 -0.73
N ILE A 104 12.13 -3.52 -0.98
CA ILE A 104 13.41 -2.89 -1.35
C ILE A 104 13.35 -2.24 -2.73
N VAL A 105 14.12 -1.16 -2.86
CA VAL A 105 14.35 -0.46 -4.13
C VAL A 105 15.76 -0.83 -4.61
N THR A 106 15.88 -1.38 -5.80
CA THR A 106 17.16 -1.89 -6.33
C THR A 106 17.78 -1.01 -7.42
N ASN A 107 16.99 -0.14 -8.03
CA ASN A 107 17.40 0.77 -9.10
C ASN A 107 16.75 2.15 -8.95
N ASN A 108 17.01 3.04 -9.91
CA ASN A 108 16.47 4.39 -9.85
C ASN A 108 14.97 4.40 -10.16
N THR A 109 14.22 5.10 -9.32
CA THR A 109 12.78 5.33 -9.50
C THR A 109 12.52 6.82 -9.33
N HIS A 110 11.73 7.39 -10.24
CA HIS A 110 11.31 8.78 -10.17
C HIS A 110 9.87 8.84 -9.69
N ILE A 111 9.61 9.65 -8.65
CA ILE A 111 8.28 9.90 -8.10
C ILE A 111 8.02 11.41 -8.17
N ASN A 112 6.94 11.79 -8.81
CA ASN A 112 6.43 13.15 -8.82
C ASN A 112 5.09 13.18 -8.09
N GLY A 113 5.00 13.94 -6.98
CA GLY A 113 3.76 14.14 -6.24
C GLY A 113 2.74 14.90 -7.10
N GLY A 114 3.11 16.05 -7.58
CA GLY A 114 2.24 16.88 -8.41
C GLY A 114 1.64 18.04 -7.64
N ASN A 115 0.32 18.22 -7.73
CA ASN A 115 -0.39 19.27 -7.01
C ASN A 115 -1.17 18.65 -5.85
N GLY A 116 -0.99 19.19 -4.65
CA GLY A 116 -1.72 18.72 -3.49
C GLY A 116 -0.84 18.53 -2.27
N LYS A 117 -1.19 17.61 -1.42
CA LYS A 117 -0.40 17.22 -0.26
C LYS A 117 -0.04 15.75 -0.36
N ASP A 118 1.10 15.50 -0.95
CA ASP A 118 1.50 14.16 -1.31
C ASP A 118 2.39 13.51 -0.26
N THR A 119 2.19 12.22 -0.04
CA THR A 119 2.90 11.46 0.98
C THR A 119 3.52 10.19 0.42
N LEU A 120 4.84 10.03 0.61
CA LEU A 120 5.57 8.80 0.35
C LEU A 120 5.78 8.05 1.67
N PHE A 121 5.30 6.81 1.74
CA PHE A 121 5.60 5.89 2.83
C PHE A 121 6.63 4.85 2.41
N LEU A 122 7.66 4.68 3.22
CA LEU A 122 8.68 3.66 3.09
C LEU A 122 8.63 2.74 4.31
N SER A 123 8.48 1.44 4.10
CA SER A 123 8.31 0.46 5.19
C SER A 123 9.53 0.26 6.07
N GLY A 124 10.73 0.61 5.59
CA GLY A 124 11.97 0.56 6.39
C GLY A 124 12.07 1.72 7.38
N ASN A 125 12.90 1.56 8.41
CA ASN A 125 13.22 2.62 9.33
C ASN A 125 14.01 3.72 8.63
N LYS A 126 13.94 4.96 9.10
CA LYS A 126 14.69 6.08 8.53
C LYS A 126 16.21 5.80 8.43
N SER A 127 16.74 5.05 9.39
CA SER A 127 18.15 4.62 9.41
C SER A 127 18.53 3.65 8.28
N ASP A 128 17.55 2.98 7.63
CA ASP A 128 17.79 2.08 6.51
C ASP A 128 18.07 2.79 5.19
N TYR A 129 17.94 4.12 5.18
CA TYR A 129 18.10 4.95 3.98
C TYR A 129 19.21 6.00 4.15
N ASN A 130 19.83 6.37 3.02
CA ASN A 130 20.58 7.62 2.87
C ASN A 130 19.71 8.60 2.09
N PHE A 131 19.63 9.84 2.52
CA PHE A 131 18.79 10.84 1.87
C PHE A 131 19.52 12.18 1.76
N ASN A 132 19.20 12.86 0.66
CA ASN A 132 19.55 14.25 0.41
C ASN A 132 18.29 14.95 -0.06
N TRP A 133 17.89 16.02 0.59
CA TRP A 133 16.67 16.73 0.29
C TRP A 133 16.78 18.21 0.56
N GLN A 134 15.95 18.96 -0.13
CA GLN A 134 15.75 20.39 0.08
C GLN A 134 14.26 20.73 0.02
N THR A 135 13.92 21.85 0.63
CA THR A 135 12.57 22.40 0.56
C THR A 135 12.56 23.56 -0.42
N ASN A 136 11.62 23.57 -1.35
CA ASN A 136 11.43 24.70 -2.25
C ASN A 136 10.64 25.84 -1.54
N ASN A 137 10.46 26.97 -2.25
CA ASN A 137 9.78 28.15 -1.71
C ASN A 137 8.28 27.91 -1.35
N ASN A 138 7.67 26.84 -1.87
CA ASN A 138 6.29 26.45 -1.60
C ASN A 138 6.14 25.44 -0.47
N GLY A 139 7.24 25.03 0.17
CA GLY A 139 7.25 24.05 1.25
C GLY A 139 7.25 22.61 0.79
N MET A 140 7.27 22.35 -0.51
CA MET A 140 7.43 21.01 -1.09
C MET A 140 8.87 20.54 -0.94
N ILE A 141 9.04 19.25 -0.75
CA ILE A 141 10.36 18.62 -0.67
C ILE A 141 10.73 17.94 -2.00
N GLU A 142 11.99 18.06 -2.34
CA GLU A 142 12.58 17.39 -3.50
C GLU A 142 13.94 16.83 -3.12
N GLY A 143 14.34 15.75 -3.74
CA GLY A 143 15.64 15.14 -3.45
C GLY A 143 15.76 13.69 -3.84
N SER A 144 16.55 12.97 -3.06
CA SER A 144 16.79 11.55 -3.29
C SER A 144 16.86 10.76 -1.98
N ILE A 145 16.36 9.54 -2.03
CA ILE A 145 16.46 8.53 -0.98
C ILE A 145 17.09 7.28 -1.59
N THR A 146 18.20 6.84 -1.02
CA THR A 146 18.87 5.61 -1.43
C THR A 146 18.62 4.52 -0.39
N ASP A 147 18.02 3.42 -0.82
CA ASP A 147 17.83 2.22 -0.01
C ASP A 147 19.16 1.53 0.23
N LYS A 148 19.61 1.42 1.47
CA LYS A 148 20.87 0.76 1.81
C LYS A 148 20.86 -0.75 1.58
N LYS A 149 19.70 -1.39 1.61
CA LYS A 149 19.52 -2.83 1.39
C LYS A 149 19.52 -3.17 -0.10
N GLY A 150 18.73 -2.41 -0.89
CA GLY A 150 18.59 -2.63 -2.32
C GLY A 150 19.62 -1.88 -3.18
N GLY A 151 20.21 -0.81 -2.64
CA GLY A 151 21.17 0.05 -3.35
C GLY A 151 20.51 0.99 -4.37
N GLY A 152 19.21 0.89 -4.57
CA GLY A 152 18.46 1.75 -5.49
C GLY A 152 18.14 3.11 -4.91
N THR A 153 17.82 4.05 -5.78
CA THR A 153 17.55 5.44 -5.39
C THR A 153 16.17 5.88 -5.90
N ILE A 154 15.36 6.39 -4.99
CA ILE A 154 14.15 7.14 -5.31
C ILE A 154 14.53 8.60 -5.48
N GLN A 155 14.31 9.16 -6.65
CA GLN A 155 14.33 10.59 -6.88
C GLN A 155 12.89 11.11 -6.79
N TYR A 156 12.66 12.11 -5.96
CA TYR A 156 11.31 12.63 -5.75
C TYR A 156 11.28 14.15 -5.83
N ASN A 157 10.16 14.66 -6.27
CA ASN A 157 9.87 16.08 -6.33
C ASN A 157 8.37 16.32 -6.09
N GLN A 158 8.04 17.54 -5.67
CA GLN A 158 6.66 17.94 -5.38
C GLN A 158 5.98 17.01 -4.36
N MET A 159 6.71 16.68 -3.29
CA MET A 159 6.19 15.94 -2.16
C MET A 159 6.11 16.86 -0.95
N GLU A 160 5.14 16.66 -0.07
CA GLU A 160 5.06 17.40 1.21
C GLU A 160 5.59 16.58 2.36
N THR A 161 5.45 15.26 2.29
CA THR A 161 5.79 14.38 3.41
C THR A 161 6.41 13.08 2.95
N ILE A 162 7.45 12.65 3.64
CA ILE A 162 7.99 11.28 3.55
C ILE A 162 7.97 10.68 4.94
N VAL A 163 7.35 9.52 5.08
CA VAL A 163 7.19 8.80 6.34
C VAL A 163 7.93 7.46 6.27
N PHE A 164 8.58 7.07 7.36
CA PHE A 164 9.32 5.81 7.49
C PHE A 164 8.60 4.85 8.43
N GLY A 165 8.94 3.57 8.35
CA GLY A 165 8.33 2.51 9.15
C GLY A 165 8.48 2.66 10.67
N ASP A 166 9.46 3.44 11.13
CA ASP A 166 9.64 3.81 12.55
C ASP A 166 8.81 5.04 12.98
N GLY A 167 7.94 5.54 12.10
CA GLY A 167 7.11 6.73 12.33
C GLY A 167 7.84 8.06 12.20
N SER A 168 9.16 8.06 11.94
CA SER A 168 9.88 9.29 11.63
C SER A 168 9.49 9.83 10.25
N TYR A 169 9.69 11.12 10.01
CA TYR A 169 9.30 11.75 8.74
C TYR A 169 10.30 12.83 8.29
N ILE A 170 10.18 13.23 7.05
CA ILE A 170 10.84 14.39 6.41
C ILE A 170 9.74 15.26 5.79
N GLY A 171 9.91 16.58 5.81
CA GLY A 171 8.93 17.53 5.29
C GLY A 171 7.89 17.92 6.31
N GLN A 172 6.65 18.09 5.88
CA GLN A 172 5.56 18.48 6.78
C GLN A 172 5.19 17.31 7.71
N LYS A 173 4.72 17.64 8.91
CA LYS A 173 4.19 16.62 9.81
C LYS A 173 2.96 16.00 9.18
N PRO A 174 2.86 14.66 9.08
CA PRO A 174 1.67 14.00 8.55
C PRO A 174 0.41 14.52 9.24
N GLN A 175 -0.58 14.93 8.42
CA GLN A 175 -1.90 15.31 8.93
C GLN A 175 -2.73 14.03 9.03
N GLU A 176 -2.80 13.45 10.20
CA GLU A 176 -3.47 12.20 10.54
C GLU A 176 -2.71 10.91 10.19
N GLU A 177 -3.12 9.85 10.86
CA GLU A 177 -2.45 8.55 10.94
C GLU A 177 -1.95 8.06 9.57
N ALA A 178 -0.71 7.54 9.56
CA ALA A 178 -0.16 6.82 8.41
C ALA A 178 -1.25 5.94 7.80
N PRO A 179 -1.42 5.92 6.46
CA PRO A 179 -2.42 5.05 5.85
C PRO A 179 -2.21 3.66 6.40
N GLN A 180 -3.17 3.20 7.18
CA GLN A 180 -3.10 1.88 7.77
C GLN A 180 -3.04 0.90 6.61
N THR A 181 -1.93 0.20 6.49
CA THR A 181 -1.84 -0.91 5.55
C THR A 181 -2.78 -1.99 6.08
N ILE A 182 -3.97 -2.08 5.51
CA ILE A 182 -4.95 -3.10 5.89
C ILE A 182 -4.53 -4.39 5.20
N PHE A 183 -3.98 -5.31 5.98
CA PHE A 183 -3.79 -6.68 5.53
C PHE A 183 -5.03 -7.48 5.88
N LYS A 184 -5.64 -8.10 4.89
CA LYS A 184 -6.62 -9.15 5.13
C LYS A 184 -5.86 -10.43 5.45
N VAL A 185 -6.00 -10.92 6.67
CA VAL A 185 -5.45 -12.22 7.07
C VAL A 185 -6.59 -13.23 6.99
N ASP A 186 -6.54 -14.14 6.03
CA ASP A 186 -7.45 -15.28 5.96
C ASP A 186 -6.89 -16.41 6.83
N ILE A 187 -7.57 -16.69 7.93
CA ILE A 187 -7.23 -17.80 8.82
C ILE A 187 -8.21 -18.93 8.54
N SER A 188 -7.72 -20.04 7.99
CA SER A 188 -8.51 -21.25 7.83
C SER A 188 -8.01 -22.32 8.80
N ALA A 189 -8.93 -22.87 9.57
CA ALA A 189 -8.69 -24.05 10.40
C ALA A 189 -9.79 -25.07 10.13
N ALA A 190 -9.41 -26.34 10.03
CA ALA A 190 -10.35 -27.44 9.88
C ALA A 190 -10.04 -28.50 10.95
N LEU A 191 -11.09 -29.07 11.52
CA LEU A 191 -10.95 -30.28 12.33
C LEU A 191 -10.65 -31.47 11.40
N THR A 192 -9.67 -32.27 11.75
CA THR A 192 -9.30 -33.50 11.02
C THR A 192 -10.10 -34.70 11.47
N ASP A 193 -10.70 -34.63 12.65
CA ASP A 193 -11.63 -35.62 13.18
C ASP A 193 -13.05 -35.03 13.22
N THR A 194 -14.03 -35.80 12.80
CA THR A 194 -15.42 -35.37 12.62
C THR A 194 -16.40 -36.16 13.50
N ASP A 195 -15.96 -36.76 14.57
CA ASP A 195 -16.82 -37.51 15.47
C ASP A 195 -17.73 -36.60 16.34
N GLY A 196 -17.48 -35.31 16.31
CA GLY A 196 -18.27 -34.30 17.00
C GLY A 196 -17.83 -34.01 18.42
N SER A 197 -16.73 -34.59 18.87
CA SER A 197 -16.17 -34.35 20.22
C SER A 197 -15.20 -33.18 20.27
N GLU A 198 -14.61 -32.80 19.12
CA GLU A 198 -13.66 -31.70 19.02
C GLU A 198 -14.34 -30.40 18.70
N LYS A 199 -13.76 -29.32 19.23
CA LYS A 199 -14.10 -27.94 18.90
C LYS A 199 -12.84 -27.18 18.53
N LEU A 200 -12.96 -26.29 17.55
CA LEU A 200 -11.89 -25.33 17.29
C LEU A 200 -11.70 -24.45 18.52
N SER A 201 -10.45 -24.31 18.93
CA SER A 201 -10.09 -23.38 20.01
C SER A 201 -9.81 -21.98 19.44
N ASP A 202 -9.82 -20.98 20.31
CA ASP A 202 -9.40 -19.62 19.96
C ASP A 202 -8.01 -19.63 19.30
N VAL A 203 -7.83 -18.79 18.27
CA VAL A 203 -6.58 -18.65 17.54
C VAL A 203 -5.76 -17.52 18.13
N THR A 204 -4.51 -17.81 18.49
CA THR A 204 -3.57 -16.79 18.96
C THR A 204 -2.61 -16.36 17.85
N LEU A 205 -2.64 -15.07 17.51
CA LEU A 205 -1.73 -14.46 16.55
C LEU A 205 -0.55 -13.82 17.28
N LYS A 206 0.67 -14.10 16.81
CA LYS A 206 1.93 -13.58 17.36
C LYS A 206 2.73 -12.87 16.27
N ASN A 207 3.73 -12.09 16.68
CA ASN A 207 4.61 -11.34 15.79
C ASN A 207 3.86 -10.33 14.88
N ILE A 208 2.76 -9.81 15.39
CA ILE A 208 2.08 -8.67 14.76
C ILE A 208 2.95 -7.43 15.00
N PRO A 209 3.28 -6.64 13.98
CA PRO A 209 4.11 -5.45 14.15
C PRO A 209 3.55 -4.49 15.19
N GLU A 210 4.43 -3.86 15.97
CA GLU A 210 4.03 -2.85 16.96
C GLU A 210 3.26 -1.71 16.29
N GLY A 211 2.19 -1.24 16.93
CA GLY A 211 1.31 -0.21 16.37
C GLY A 211 0.22 -0.72 15.43
N SER A 212 0.22 -2.02 15.10
CA SER A 212 -0.86 -2.62 14.31
C SER A 212 -2.15 -2.71 15.12
N LYS A 213 -3.28 -2.54 14.44
CA LYS A 213 -4.63 -2.78 15.00
C LYS A 213 -5.25 -3.96 14.28
N LEU A 214 -5.83 -4.87 15.03
CA LEU A 214 -6.54 -6.03 14.50
C LEU A 214 -8.05 -5.83 14.67
N PHE A 215 -8.82 -6.13 13.63
CA PHE A 215 -10.28 -6.03 13.66
C PHE A 215 -10.90 -7.38 13.32
N GLY A 216 -11.96 -7.73 14.04
CA GLY A 216 -12.78 -8.88 13.72
C GLY A 216 -13.65 -8.66 12.47
N ALA A 217 -14.33 -9.71 12.02
CA ALA A 217 -15.29 -9.63 10.92
C ALA A 217 -16.47 -8.67 11.22
N ASP A 218 -16.77 -8.44 12.49
CA ASP A 218 -17.75 -7.49 13.01
C ASP A 218 -17.24 -6.05 13.04
N LYS A 219 -16.01 -5.79 12.56
CA LYS A 219 -15.30 -4.51 12.61
C LYS A 219 -14.98 -4.00 14.02
N GLN A 220 -15.09 -4.85 15.05
CA GLN A 220 -14.65 -4.50 16.39
C GLN A 220 -13.13 -4.72 16.52
N GLU A 221 -12.45 -3.79 17.20
CA GLU A 221 -11.02 -3.91 17.46
C GLU A 221 -10.74 -5.05 18.44
N ILE A 222 -9.85 -5.96 18.05
CA ILE A 222 -9.34 -7.03 18.91
C ILE A 222 -8.12 -6.46 19.63
N LEU A 223 -8.21 -6.35 20.95
CA LEU A 223 -7.13 -5.77 21.76
C LEU A 223 -5.97 -6.78 21.93
N ALA A 224 -4.75 -6.24 21.93
CA ALA A 224 -3.57 -7.04 22.22
C ALA A 224 -3.60 -7.57 23.67
N ASN A 225 -3.14 -8.80 23.84
CA ASN A 225 -2.86 -9.38 25.16
C ASN A 225 -1.64 -8.68 25.79
N SER A 226 -1.42 -8.91 27.08
CA SER A 226 -0.28 -8.33 27.81
C SER A 226 1.10 -8.75 27.29
N ASP A 227 1.16 -9.83 26.52
CA ASP A 227 2.38 -10.34 25.85
C ASP A 227 2.52 -9.88 24.40
N GLY A 228 1.66 -8.97 23.93
CA GLY A 228 1.63 -8.45 22.56
C GLY A 228 1.04 -9.41 21.53
N SER A 229 0.50 -10.55 21.94
CA SER A 229 -0.28 -11.43 21.07
C SER A 229 -1.75 -10.98 20.98
N TYR A 230 -2.50 -11.51 20.01
CA TYR A 230 -3.93 -11.26 19.84
C TYR A 230 -4.70 -12.57 19.85
N THR A 231 -5.84 -12.60 20.52
CA THR A 231 -6.69 -13.80 20.56
C THR A 231 -7.95 -13.57 19.73
N VAL A 232 -8.09 -14.33 18.65
CA VAL A 232 -9.28 -14.35 17.80
C VAL A 232 -10.20 -15.45 18.27
N LYS A 233 -11.39 -15.07 18.70
CA LYS A 233 -12.44 -16.01 19.14
C LYS A 233 -12.96 -16.83 17.97
N VAL A 234 -13.15 -18.11 18.18
CA VAL A 234 -13.83 -19.00 17.22
C VAL A 234 -15.21 -19.31 17.80
N ASP A 235 -16.27 -18.84 17.12
CA ASP A 235 -17.67 -19.10 17.48
C ASP A 235 -18.17 -20.46 16.97
#